data_b28f0e8c068ac8b4e450936dc323f3f5
#
_entry.id   b28f0e8c068ac8b4e450936dc323f3f5
#
_cell.length_a   1.000
_cell.length_b   1.000
_cell.length_c   1.000
_cell.angle_alpha   90.00
_cell.angle_beta   90.00
_cell.angle_gamma   90.00
#
_symmetry.space_group_name_H-M   'P 1'
#
loop_
_entity.id
_entity.type
_entity.pdbx_description
1 polymer ?
#
loop_
_entity_poly.entity_id
_entity_poly.type
_entity_poly.pdbx_seq_one_letter_code
_entity_poly.pdbx_strand_id
1 'polypeptide(L)'
;NVYALRDGTLTELMNTTYSEFITIDLNGSGMQDIFVIRSDGDMQKEIVELYSWEDGQLFKEREVSSSANVTTVKRIITGNVTQDVPAVFVSSELDEEHIITDIYAYNYGIFENLTKSEQTNTSVQTLRNYNVYSCDIDGDGLIELPRIVPLREIEGDDGTKDQSLIEWYNLDVDGQETDKLLTYHNYAGGWYLEIPSDWKSSLIVWRGPVLLGNTGYVFSLGEASLFSVVPVSGEDAAGTVQEAGWSLLTQKG
;
A
#
# COMPACT_ATOMS: atom_id res chain seq x y z
N ASN A 1 -19.20 -2.61 -20.17
CA ASN A 1 -20.56 -3.18 -20.12
C ASN A 1 -20.55 -4.48 -19.29
N VAL A 2 -21.60 -4.75 -18.54
CA VAL A 2 -21.86 -6.00 -17.80
C VAL A 2 -23.01 -6.72 -18.48
N TYR A 3 -22.85 -8.02 -18.66
CA TYR A 3 -23.86 -8.86 -19.31
C TYR A 3 -24.17 -10.07 -18.45
N ALA A 4 -25.46 -10.47 -18.43
CA ALA A 4 -25.87 -11.78 -17.91
C ALA A 4 -26.06 -12.76 -19.08
N LEU A 5 -25.63 -14.00 -18.88
CA LEU A 5 -25.98 -15.10 -19.78
C LEU A 5 -27.18 -15.85 -19.19
N ARG A 6 -28.34 -15.74 -19.81
CA ARG A 6 -29.58 -16.40 -19.40
C ARG A 6 -30.13 -17.23 -20.57
N ASP A 7 -30.31 -18.48 -20.38
CA ASP A 7 -30.85 -19.40 -21.39
C ASP A 7 -30.15 -19.30 -22.76
N GLY A 8 -28.82 -19.12 -22.74
CA GLY A 8 -28.00 -18.97 -23.93
C GLY A 8 -28.06 -17.59 -24.60
N THR A 9 -28.75 -16.62 -23.97
CA THR A 9 -28.88 -15.24 -24.49
C THR A 9 -28.11 -14.29 -23.57
N LEU A 10 -27.29 -13.41 -24.20
CA LEU A 10 -26.61 -12.31 -23.50
C LEU A 10 -27.58 -11.14 -23.35
N THR A 11 -27.81 -10.75 -22.12
CA THR A 11 -28.61 -9.55 -21.77
C THR A 11 -27.69 -8.53 -21.14
N GLU A 12 -27.65 -7.31 -21.69
CA GLU A 12 -26.93 -6.21 -21.08
C GLU A 12 -27.58 -5.78 -19.76
N LEU A 13 -26.80 -5.76 -18.69
CA LEU A 13 -27.25 -5.37 -17.35
C LEU A 13 -26.84 -3.95 -17.02
N MET A 14 -25.66 -3.54 -17.48
CA MET A 14 -25.08 -2.23 -17.21
C MET A 14 -24.21 -1.77 -18.36
N ASN A 15 -24.31 -0.46 -18.67
CA ASN A 15 -23.43 0.22 -19.58
C ASN A 15 -22.99 1.54 -18.91
N THR A 16 -21.72 1.64 -18.55
CA THR A 16 -21.14 2.83 -17.95
C THR A 16 -19.73 3.08 -18.45
N THR A 17 -19.28 4.32 -18.39
CA THR A 17 -17.87 4.66 -18.54
C THR A 17 -17.17 4.47 -17.21
N TYR A 18 -15.92 4.04 -17.22
CA TYR A 18 -15.11 3.84 -16.01
C TYR A 18 -13.65 4.12 -16.31
N SER A 19 -12.91 4.54 -15.30
CA SER A 19 -11.45 4.53 -15.29
C SER A 19 -10.92 3.18 -14.79
N GLU A 20 -11.49 2.69 -13.69
CA GLU A 20 -11.11 1.43 -13.07
C GLU A 20 -12.35 0.70 -12.52
N PHE A 21 -12.26 -0.62 -12.35
CA PHE A 21 -13.26 -1.40 -11.64
C PHE A 21 -12.65 -2.65 -10.98
N ILE A 22 -13.32 -3.15 -9.96
CA ILE A 22 -12.99 -4.41 -9.30
C ILE A 22 -14.27 -5.10 -8.82
N THR A 23 -14.20 -6.42 -8.60
CA THR A 23 -15.31 -7.17 -8.01
C THR A 23 -14.92 -7.72 -6.65
N ILE A 24 -15.83 -7.62 -5.69
CA ILE A 24 -15.64 -8.05 -4.31
C ILE A 24 -17.03 -8.19 -3.65
N ASP A 25 -17.20 -9.10 -2.74
CA ASP A 25 -18.38 -9.16 -1.87
C ASP A 25 -18.17 -8.22 -0.68
N LEU A 26 -18.62 -6.99 -0.79
CA LEU A 26 -18.46 -5.97 0.24
C LEU A 26 -19.53 -6.03 1.32
N ASN A 27 -20.73 -6.50 0.97
CA ASN A 27 -21.88 -6.52 1.86
C ASN A 27 -22.11 -7.89 2.56
N GLY A 28 -21.25 -8.88 2.26
CA GLY A 28 -21.32 -10.23 2.84
C GLY A 28 -22.51 -11.05 2.35
N SER A 29 -23.08 -10.71 1.18
CA SER A 29 -24.22 -11.42 0.61
C SER A 29 -23.89 -12.77 -0.01
N GLY A 30 -22.59 -13.06 -0.20
CA GLY A 30 -22.09 -14.20 -0.95
C GLY A 30 -22.07 -13.99 -2.47
N MET A 31 -22.50 -12.81 -2.93
CA MET A 31 -22.45 -12.39 -4.34
C MET A 31 -21.40 -11.31 -4.52
N GLN A 32 -20.76 -11.28 -5.71
CA GLN A 32 -19.79 -10.24 -6.01
C GLN A 32 -20.48 -8.93 -6.38
N ASP A 33 -20.17 -7.87 -5.65
CA ASP A 33 -20.49 -6.50 -6.01
C ASP A 33 -19.53 -6.01 -7.10
N ILE A 34 -19.92 -4.96 -7.83
CA ILE A 34 -19.06 -4.29 -8.80
C ILE A 34 -18.75 -2.90 -8.27
N PHE A 35 -17.52 -2.68 -7.90
CA PHE A 35 -16.98 -1.38 -7.51
C PHE A 35 -16.40 -0.70 -8.76
N VAL A 36 -16.89 0.48 -9.09
CA VAL A 36 -16.52 1.22 -10.30
C VAL A 36 -16.01 2.61 -9.92
N ILE A 37 -14.86 2.97 -10.45
CA ILE A 37 -14.36 4.36 -10.39
C ILE A 37 -14.60 4.98 -11.76
N ARG A 38 -15.19 6.16 -11.79
CA ARG A 38 -15.38 6.93 -13.02
C ARG A 38 -15.11 8.41 -12.81
N SER A 39 -14.69 9.08 -13.86
CA SER A 39 -14.60 10.55 -13.88
C SER A 39 -15.99 11.16 -14.05
N ASP A 40 -16.33 12.11 -13.20
CA ASP A 40 -17.43 13.01 -13.42
C ASP A 40 -16.94 14.11 -14.38
N GLY A 41 -17.29 13.97 -15.65
CA GLY A 41 -16.77 14.79 -16.74
C GLY A 41 -17.02 16.31 -16.57
N ASP A 42 -18.01 16.68 -15.78
CA ASP A 42 -18.38 18.09 -15.56
C ASP A 42 -17.62 18.72 -14.37
N MET A 43 -17.17 17.91 -13.38
CA MET A 43 -16.58 18.42 -12.14
C MET A 43 -15.10 18.09 -11.95
N GLN A 44 -14.46 17.37 -12.87
CA GLN A 44 -13.08 16.85 -12.70
C GLN A 44 -12.88 16.10 -11.38
N LYS A 45 -13.91 15.37 -10.96
CA LYS A 45 -13.89 14.55 -9.75
C LYS A 45 -14.00 13.09 -10.14
N GLU A 46 -13.31 12.26 -9.40
CA GLU A 46 -13.59 10.84 -9.44
C GLU A 46 -14.73 10.50 -8.46
N ILE A 47 -15.62 9.67 -8.91
CA ILE A 47 -16.69 9.11 -8.10
C ILE A 47 -16.62 7.59 -8.13
N VAL A 48 -16.99 7.02 -7.02
CA VAL A 48 -17.11 5.58 -6.83
C VAL A 48 -18.58 5.21 -6.85
N GLU A 49 -18.92 4.24 -7.67
CA GLU A 49 -20.23 3.64 -7.73
C GLU A 49 -20.13 2.17 -7.30
N LEU A 50 -20.98 1.78 -6.38
CA LEU A 50 -21.15 0.39 -5.96
C LEU A 50 -22.43 -0.17 -6.59
N TYR A 51 -22.28 -1.30 -7.27
CA TYR A 51 -23.38 -2.05 -7.86
C TYR A 51 -23.46 -3.42 -7.23
N SER A 52 -24.62 -3.75 -6.69
CA SER A 52 -24.91 -5.01 -6.03
C SER A 52 -25.94 -5.83 -6.80
N TRP A 53 -25.93 -7.12 -6.53
CA TRP A 53 -26.80 -8.08 -7.18
C TRP A 53 -27.91 -8.51 -6.25
N GLU A 54 -29.17 -8.21 -6.60
CA GLU A 54 -30.34 -8.59 -5.84
C GLU A 54 -31.46 -9.07 -6.78
N ASP A 55 -32.14 -10.14 -6.41
CA ASP A 55 -33.28 -10.70 -7.14
C ASP A 55 -33.05 -10.93 -8.65
N GLY A 56 -31.81 -11.28 -9.01
CA GLY A 56 -31.42 -11.53 -10.40
C GLY A 56 -31.25 -10.26 -11.23
N GLN A 57 -31.07 -9.11 -10.59
CA GLN A 57 -30.80 -7.83 -11.24
C GLN A 57 -29.58 -7.15 -10.61
N LEU A 58 -28.86 -6.40 -11.42
CA LEU A 58 -27.78 -5.52 -10.98
C LEU A 58 -28.36 -4.11 -10.78
N PHE A 59 -28.16 -3.51 -9.62
CA PHE A 59 -28.60 -2.16 -9.31
C PHE A 59 -27.48 -1.34 -8.70
N LYS A 60 -27.49 -0.02 -8.94
CA LYS A 60 -26.59 0.91 -8.28
C LYS A 60 -27.07 1.12 -6.83
N GLU A 61 -26.28 0.61 -5.92
CA GLU A 61 -26.60 0.70 -4.50
C GLU A 61 -26.19 2.05 -3.91
N ARG A 62 -24.98 2.51 -4.28
CA ARG A 62 -24.42 3.73 -3.70
C ARG A 62 -23.50 4.46 -4.69
N GLU A 63 -23.38 5.75 -4.44
CA GLU A 63 -22.39 6.62 -5.06
C GLU A 63 -21.68 7.42 -3.99
N VAL A 64 -20.33 7.42 -4.00
CA VAL A 64 -19.48 8.10 -3.02
C VAL A 64 -18.40 8.86 -3.77
N SER A 65 -18.13 10.11 -3.37
CA SER A 65 -17.03 10.88 -3.96
C SER A 65 -15.69 10.37 -3.44
N SER A 66 -14.72 10.22 -4.32
CA SER A 66 -13.31 10.05 -3.97
C SER A 66 -12.77 11.27 -3.24
N SER A 67 -11.54 11.18 -2.76
CA SER A 67 -10.81 12.35 -2.28
C SER A 67 -10.75 13.43 -3.34
N ALA A 68 -10.84 14.69 -2.90
CA ALA A 68 -10.72 15.84 -3.79
C ALA A 68 -9.29 15.96 -4.32
N ASN A 69 -9.15 16.48 -5.54
CA ASN A 69 -7.89 16.77 -6.23
C ASN A 69 -7.03 15.55 -6.57
N VAL A 70 -7.55 14.34 -6.48
CA VAL A 70 -6.85 13.16 -7.02
C VAL A 70 -6.84 13.23 -8.56
N THR A 71 -5.74 12.80 -9.15
CA THR A 71 -5.51 12.91 -10.59
C THR A 71 -5.47 11.57 -11.31
N THR A 72 -4.88 10.57 -10.70
CA THR A 72 -4.65 9.26 -11.32
C THR A 72 -4.71 8.14 -10.28
N VAL A 73 -5.55 7.15 -10.52
CA VAL A 73 -5.53 5.90 -9.74
C VAL A 73 -4.26 5.13 -10.09
N LYS A 74 -3.47 4.79 -9.08
CA LYS A 74 -2.22 4.03 -9.22
C LYS A 74 -2.37 2.56 -8.90
N ARG A 75 -3.20 2.25 -7.93
CA ARG A 75 -3.42 0.88 -7.49
C ARG A 75 -4.76 0.72 -6.82
N ILE A 76 -5.44 -0.37 -7.13
CA ILE A 76 -6.61 -0.86 -6.42
C ILE A 76 -6.30 -2.25 -5.89
N ILE A 77 -6.59 -2.48 -4.62
CA ILE A 77 -6.56 -3.81 -4.01
C ILE A 77 -7.80 -4.02 -3.16
N THR A 78 -8.13 -5.27 -2.94
CA THR A 78 -9.15 -5.71 -2.00
C THR A 78 -8.51 -6.40 -0.82
N GLY A 79 -9.13 -6.31 0.34
CA GLY A 79 -8.73 -6.98 1.57
C GLY A 79 -9.64 -6.56 2.70
N ASN A 80 -9.24 -6.78 3.93
CA ASN A 80 -10.04 -6.43 5.08
C ASN A 80 -9.45 -5.25 5.85
N VAL A 81 -10.32 -4.39 6.40
CA VAL A 81 -9.94 -3.33 7.35
C VAL A 81 -9.87 -3.90 8.76
N THR A 82 -10.84 -4.76 9.09
CA THR A 82 -10.88 -5.62 10.28
C THR A 82 -11.27 -7.02 9.83
N GLN A 83 -11.15 -8.04 10.71
CA GLN A 83 -11.36 -9.45 10.33
C GLN A 83 -12.66 -9.72 9.55
N ASP A 84 -13.72 -8.95 9.81
CA ASP A 84 -15.04 -9.17 9.24
C ASP A 84 -15.51 -8.04 8.31
N VAL A 85 -14.64 -7.07 7.98
CA VAL A 85 -15.01 -5.93 7.14
C VAL A 85 -14.16 -5.88 5.87
N PRO A 86 -14.68 -6.43 4.77
CA PRO A 86 -14.02 -6.32 3.47
C PRO A 86 -14.05 -4.87 2.97
N ALA A 87 -12.99 -4.49 2.25
CA ALA A 87 -12.79 -3.14 1.77
C ALA A 87 -12.06 -3.10 0.43
N VAL A 88 -12.21 -1.96 -0.26
CA VAL A 88 -11.41 -1.60 -1.43
C VAL A 88 -10.48 -0.46 -1.07
N PHE A 89 -9.19 -0.65 -1.30
CA PHE A 89 -8.14 0.33 -1.08
C PHE A 89 -7.72 0.92 -2.42
N VAL A 90 -7.92 2.21 -2.59
CA VAL A 90 -7.62 2.94 -3.84
C VAL A 90 -6.51 3.93 -3.58
N SER A 91 -5.32 3.62 -4.07
CA SER A 91 -4.18 4.55 -4.01
C SER A 91 -4.15 5.42 -5.25
N SER A 92 -4.18 6.74 -5.04
CA SER A 92 -4.23 7.73 -6.12
C SER A 92 -3.18 8.81 -5.94
N GLU A 93 -2.69 9.38 -7.05
CA GLU A 93 -1.88 10.60 -7.01
C GLU A 93 -2.74 11.78 -6.60
N LEU A 94 -2.27 12.54 -5.62
CA LEU A 94 -2.82 13.81 -5.23
C LEU A 94 -2.14 14.95 -6.01
N ASP A 95 -0.83 14.86 -6.18
CA ASP A 95 0.02 15.72 -6.97
C ASP A 95 1.26 14.94 -7.46
N GLU A 96 2.26 15.63 -8.05
CA GLU A 96 3.47 15.03 -8.60
C GLU A 96 4.34 14.29 -7.55
N GLU A 97 4.21 14.63 -6.27
CA GLU A 97 5.04 14.13 -5.18
C GLU A 97 4.27 13.27 -4.18
N HIS A 98 2.94 13.33 -4.17
CA HIS A 98 2.14 12.74 -3.10
C HIS A 98 1.12 11.73 -3.61
N ILE A 99 0.98 10.67 -2.82
CA ILE A 99 -0.04 9.63 -2.97
C ILE A 99 -0.89 9.60 -1.70
N ILE A 100 -2.18 9.38 -1.88
CA ILE A 100 -3.13 9.07 -0.80
C ILE A 100 -3.77 7.72 -1.05
N THR A 101 -4.40 7.16 -0.03
CA THR A 101 -5.21 5.94 -0.15
C THR A 101 -6.60 6.21 0.43
N ASP A 102 -7.59 6.12 -0.43
CA ASP A 102 -9.00 6.06 -0.05
C ASP A 102 -9.37 4.62 0.31
N ILE A 103 -10.11 4.40 1.38
CA ILE A 103 -10.60 3.09 1.81
C ILE A 103 -12.12 3.10 1.78
N TYR A 104 -12.69 2.22 0.97
CA TYR A 104 -14.14 2.08 0.82
C TYR A 104 -14.62 0.79 1.44
N ALA A 105 -15.53 0.91 2.39
CA ALA A 105 -16.13 -0.23 3.07
C ALA A 105 -17.52 0.11 3.60
N TYR A 106 -18.21 -0.89 4.12
CA TYR A 106 -19.41 -0.66 4.93
C TYR A 106 -19.03 -0.35 6.37
N ASN A 107 -19.48 0.81 6.84
CA ASN A 107 -19.40 1.23 8.23
C ASN A 107 -20.82 1.30 8.79
N TYR A 108 -21.15 0.44 9.76
CA TYR A 108 -22.51 0.32 10.33
C TYR A 108 -23.63 0.24 9.27
N GLY A 109 -23.38 -0.48 8.18
CA GLY A 109 -24.36 -0.66 7.10
C GLY A 109 -24.43 0.49 6.09
N ILE A 110 -23.52 1.46 6.18
CA ILE A 110 -23.39 2.57 5.22
C ILE A 110 -22.10 2.39 4.44
N PHE A 111 -22.19 2.28 3.12
CA PHE A 111 -21.01 2.27 2.26
C PHE A 111 -20.43 3.69 2.14
N GLU A 112 -19.17 3.87 2.51
CA GLU A 112 -18.50 5.18 2.54
C GLU A 112 -16.99 5.08 2.32
N ASN A 113 -16.33 6.23 2.16
CA ASN A 113 -14.88 6.36 2.20
C ASN A 113 -14.45 6.63 3.65
N LEU A 114 -13.85 5.63 4.30
CA LEU A 114 -13.47 5.65 5.72
C LEU A 114 -12.37 6.65 6.05
N THR A 115 -11.51 6.99 5.07
CA THR A 115 -10.31 7.82 5.28
C THR A 115 -10.53 9.28 4.92
N LYS A 116 -11.63 9.60 4.26
CA LYS A 116 -11.89 10.95 3.78
C LYS A 116 -12.30 11.90 4.92
N SER A 117 -11.46 12.89 5.18
CA SER A 117 -11.74 13.93 6.16
C SER A 117 -12.86 14.87 5.67
N GLU A 118 -13.85 15.13 6.50
CA GLU A 118 -14.91 16.12 6.21
C GLU A 118 -14.36 17.55 6.07
N GLN A 119 -13.23 17.85 6.73
CA GLN A 119 -12.65 19.20 6.72
C GLN A 119 -11.90 19.51 5.43
N THR A 120 -11.12 18.55 4.94
CA THR A 120 -10.28 18.72 3.74
C THR A 120 -10.90 18.09 2.51
N ASN A 121 -11.88 17.23 2.68
CA ASN A 121 -12.49 16.41 1.65
C ASN A 121 -11.47 15.49 0.93
N THR A 122 -10.38 15.15 1.64
CA THR A 122 -9.29 14.29 1.18
C THR A 122 -8.84 13.33 2.29
N SER A 123 -8.24 12.20 1.92
CA SER A 123 -7.69 11.18 2.83
C SER A 123 -6.28 11.56 3.30
N VAL A 124 -6.14 12.74 3.91
CA VAL A 124 -4.85 13.31 4.31
C VAL A 124 -4.08 12.46 5.32
N GLN A 125 -4.76 11.65 6.14
CA GLN A 125 -4.08 10.77 7.10
C GLN A 125 -3.28 9.65 6.42
N THR A 126 -3.59 9.34 5.15
CA THR A 126 -2.87 8.33 4.35
C THR A 126 -1.84 8.94 3.40
N LEU A 127 -1.62 10.26 3.51
CA LEU A 127 -0.72 11.00 2.63
C LEU A 127 0.73 10.53 2.79
N ARG A 128 1.41 10.32 1.67
CA ARG A 128 2.82 9.98 1.62
C ARG A 128 3.48 10.48 0.33
N ASN A 129 4.78 10.73 0.40
CA ASN A 129 5.60 11.23 -0.70
C ASN A 129 6.43 10.14 -1.39
N TYR A 130 6.08 8.87 -1.21
CA TYR A 130 6.75 7.73 -1.85
C TYR A 130 5.72 6.78 -2.46
N ASN A 131 6.09 6.14 -3.57
CA ASN A 131 5.28 5.12 -4.25
C ASN A 131 5.25 3.79 -3.48
N VAL A 132 4.85 3.86 -2.21
CA VAL A 132 4.61 2.69 -1.36
C VAL A 132 3.11 2.48 -1.24
N TYR A 133 2.66 1.28 -1.49
CA TYR A 133 1.25 0.94 -1.53
C TYR A 133 0.86 0.04 -0.38
N SER A 134 -0.40 0.17 0.03
CA SER A 134 -1.03 -0.69 1.02
C SER A 134 -0.95 -2.16 0.61
N CYS A 135 -0.72 -3.04 1.55
CA CYS A 135 -0.70 -4.50 1.36
C CYS A 135 -0.85 -5.20 2.71
N ASP A 136 -1.19 -6.48 2.68
CA ASP A 136 -1.06 -7.37 3.82
C ASP A 136 0.43 -7.72 3.99
N ILE A 137 1.13 -6.97 4.86
CA ILE A 137 2.60 -7.06 4.99
C ILE A 137 3.02 -8.18 5.94
N ASP A 138 2.18 -8.55 6.89
CA ASP A 138 2.47 -9.57 7.90
C ASP A 138 1.71 -10.90 7.68
N GLY A 139 0.79 -10.95 6.71
CA GLY A 139 0.05 -12.16 6.33
C GLY A 139 -1.12 -12.47 7.24
N ASP A 140 -1.64 -11.49 8.00
CA ASP A 140 -2.75 -11.68 8.94
C ASP A 140 -4.14 -11.53 8.28
N GLY A 141 -4.18 -11.15 6.99
CA GLY A 141 -5.39 -10.98 6.18
C GLY A 141 -5.99 -9.58 6.26
N LEU A 142 -5.40 -8.66 7.02
CA LEU A 142 -5.73 -7.25 7.02
C LEU A 142 -4.82 -6.49 6.05
N ILE A 143 -5.23 -5.32 5.63
CA ILE A 143 -4.40 -4.48 4.76
C ILE A 143 -3.81 -3.35 5.58
N GLU A 144 -2.48 -3.31 5.63
CA GLU A 144 -1.75 -2.21 6.25
C GLU A 144 -1.55 -1.05 5.30
N LEU A 145 -1.61 0.14 5.90
CA LEU A 145 -1.27 1.41 5.29
C LEU A 145 0.19 1.76 5.61
N PRO A 146 0.96 2.24 4.64
CA PRO A 146 2.34 2.65 4.87
C PRO A 146 2.45 4.11 5.29
N ARG A 147 3.29 4.39 6.28
CA ARG A 147 3.74 5.73 6.66
C ARG A 147 5.25 5.79 6.54
N ILE A 148 5.77 6.81 5.84
CA ILE A 148 7.21 6.99 5.68
C ILE A 148 7.78 7.70 6.90
N VAL A 149 8.83 7.11 7.47
CA VAL A 149 9.56 7.65 8.61
C VAL A 149 11.00 7.90 8.18
N PRO A 150 11.37 9.15 7.88
CA PRO A 150 12.75 9.49 7.52
C PRO A 150 13.71 9.10 8.64
N LEU A 151 14.83 8.50 8.29
CA LEU A 151 15.92 8.23 9.20
C LEU A 151 16.79 9.48 9.39
N ARG A 152 17.54 9.49 10.49
CA ARG A 152 18.47 10.56 10.78
C ARG A 152 19.61 10.57 9.78
N GLU A 153 19.83 11.70 9.15
CA GLU A 153 21.02 11.97 8.35
C GLU A 153 22.16 12.50 9.24
N ILE A 154 23.38 12.11 8.89
CA ILE A 154 24.59 12.66 9.53
C ILE A 154 25.13 13.75 8.61
N GLU A 155 25.27 14.95 9.13
CA GLU A 155 25.78 16.10 8.37
C GLU A 155 27.17 15.80 7.77
N GLY A 156 27.31 15.97 6.47
CA GLY A 156 28.54 15.70 5.73
C GLY A 156 28.74 14.22 5.36
N ASP A 157 27.82 13.33 5.71
CA ASP A 157 27.87 11.91 5.33
C ASP A 157 26.75 11.56 4.34
N ASP A 158 27.09 11.57 3.05
CA ASP A 158 26.15 11.25 1.97
C ASP A 158 25.61 9.81 2.04
N GLY A 159 26.28 8.91 2.76
CA GLY A 159 25.84 7.53 2.96
C GLY A 159 24.57 7.41 3.79
N THR A 160 24.23 8.42 4.58
CA THR A 160 23.02 8.44 5.42
C THR A 160 21.84 9.18 4.79
N LYS A 161 22.03 9.79 3.63
CA LYS A 161 20.98 10.54 2.94
C LYS A 161 19.87 9.65 2.39
N ASP A 162 18.68 10.20 2.37
CA ASP A 162 17.49 9.60 1.75
C ASP A 162 17.13 8.20 2.29
N GLN A 163 17.57 7.88 3.53
CA GLN A 163 17.18 6.63 4.17
C GLN A 163 15.88 6.82 4.95
N SER A 164 14.98 5.86 4.83
CA SER A 164 13.70 5.89 5.52
C SER A 164 13.25 4.49 5.95
N LEU A 165 12.42 4.45 6.96
CA LEU A 165 11.64 3.29 7.35
C LEU A 165 10.22 3.43 6.82
N ILE A 166 9.54 2.31 6.74
CA ILE A 166 8.09 2.27 6.51
C ILE A 166 7.46 1.73 7.78
N GLU A 167 6.64 2.54 8.39
CA GLU A 167 5.77 2.15 9.49
C GLU A 167 4.44 1.68 8.90
N TRP A 168 4.06 0.45 9.18
CA TRP A 168 2.83 -0.15 8.73
C TRP A 168 1.81 -0.12 9.85
N TYR A 169 0.60 0.31 9.54
CA TYR A 169 -0.49 0.41 10.48
C TYR A 169 -1.81 -0.01 9.86
N ASN A 170 -2.70 -0.59 10.65
CA ASN A 170 -4.08 -0.79 10.28
C ASN A 170 -4.92 0.42 10.67
N LEU A 171 -5.98 0.61 9.93
CA LEU A 171 -7.03 1.56 10.24
C LEU A 171 -8.34 0.78 10.40
N ASP A 172 -9.04 0.96 11.51
CA ASP A 172 -10.36 0.38 11.68
C ASP A 172 -11.47 1.26 11.07
N VAL A 173 -12.71 0.80 11.15
CA VAL A 173 -13.88 1.51 10.59
C VAL A 173 -14.17 2.84 11.29
N ASP A 174 -13.68 3.03 12.51
CA ASP A 174 -13.83 4.26 13.30
C ASP A 174 -12.63 5.21 13.11
N GLY A 175 -11.70 4.86 12.22
CA GLY A 175 -10.49 5.63 11.92
C GLY A 175 -9.40 5.54 12.99
N GLN A 176 -9.46 4.51 13.87
CA GLN A 176 -8.41 4.28 14.85
C GLN A 176 -7.23 3.54 14.22
N GLU A 177 -6.04 4.06 14.46
CA GLU A 177 -4.79 3.48 13.98
C GLU A 177 -4.23 2.46 14.98
N THR A 178 -3.72 1.35 14.45
CA THR A 178 -2.97 0.36 15.22
C THR A 178 -1.66 0.08 14.49
N ASP A 179 -0.53 0.44 15.11
CA ASP A 179 0.79 0.15 14.57
C ASP A 179 1.04 -1.36 14.55
N LYS A 180 1.53 -1.86 13.43
CA LYS A 180 1.78 -3.29 13.20
C LYS A 180 3.27 -3.59 13.19
N LEU A 181 3.98 -3.09 12.22
CA LEU A 181 5.41 -3.34 12.11
C LEU A 181 6.16 -2.19 11.46
N LEU A 182 7.46 -2.20 11.65
CA LEU A 182 8.39 -1.24 11.10
C LEU A 182 9.37 -1.97 10.18
N THR A 183 9.57 -1.47 8.98
CA THR A 183 10.43 -2.11 8.00
C THR A 183 11.41 -1.13 7.36
N TYR A 184 12.57 -1.64 6.97
CA TYR A 184 13.49 -0.98 6.06
C TYR A 184 13.44 -1.69 4.70
N HIS A 185 13.16 -0.96 3.63
CA HIS A 185 13.04 -1.52 2.28
C HIS A 185 14.19 -1.12 1.38
N ASN A 186 14.75 -2.09 0.69
CA ASN A 186 15.65 -1.88 -0.44
C ASN A 186 14.95 -2.32 -1.72
N TYR A 187 14.27 -1.40 -2.37
CA TYR A 187 13.52 -1.69 -3.59
C TYR A 187 14.43 -2.11 -4.76
N ALA A 188 15.61 -1.52 -4.87
CA ALA A 188 16.57 -1.87 -5.91
C ALA A 188 17.10 -3.31 -5.77
N GLY A 189 17.31 -3.76 -4.52
CA GLY A 189 17.73 -5.12 -4.21
C GLY A 189 16.57 -6.12 -4.11
N GLY A 190 15.34 -5.63 -3.97
CA GLY A 190 14.14 -6.44 -3.81
C GLY A 190 14.11 -7.21 -2.50
N TRP A 191 14.52 -6.59 -1.40
CA TRP A 191 14.47 -7.15 -0.04
C TRP A 191 14.00 -6.10 0.97
N TYR A 192 13.50 -6.56 2.09
CA TYR A 192 13.21 -5.73 3.25
C TYR A 192 13.62 -6.42 4.55
N LEU A 193 13.76 -5.64 5.60
CA LEU A 193 14.04 -6.09 6.96
C LEU A 193 12.97 -5.55 7.88
N GLU A 194 12.48 -6.39 8.75
CA GLU A 194 11.67 -5.99 9.89
C GLU A 194 12.59 -5.38 10.95
N ILE A 195 12.22 -4.20 11.44
CA ILE A 195 13.00 -3.41 12.37
C ILE A 195 12.26 -3.35 13.72
N PRO A 196 12.92 -3.67 14.83
CA PRO A 196 12.33 -3.48 16.15
C PRO A 196 11.84 -2.04 16.35
N SER A 197 10.63 -1.87 16.86
CA SER A 197 9.98 -0.56 16.98
C SER A 197 10.73 0.40 17.90
N ASP A 198 11.44 -0.13 18.91
CA ASP A 198 12.29 0.64 19.84
C ASP A 198 13.55 1.23 19.16
N TRP A 199 13.92 0.76 17.98
CA TRP A 199 15.03 1.32 17.21
C TRP A 199 14.64 2.55 16.38
N LYS A 200 13.37 2.77 16.15
CA LYS A 200 12.81 3.82 15.27
C LYS A 200 13.49 5.19 15.43
N SER A 201 13.72 5.63 16.66
CA SER A 201 14.27 6.97 16.96
C SER A 201 15.81 7.04 16.94
N SER A 202 16.50 5.90 16.98
CA SER A 202 17.94 5.81 17.16
C SER A 202 18.68 5.13 16.03
N LEU A 203 17.94 4.50 15.11
CA LEU A 203 18.51 3.78 13.97
C LEU A 203 19.12 4.76 12.98
N ILE A 204 20.32 4.44 12.56
CA ILE A 204 21.04 5.06 11.47
C ILE A 204 21.35 3.98 10.45
N VAL A 205 21.03 4.23 9.19
CA VAL A 205 21.42 3.36 8.08
C VAL A 205 22.38 4.12 7.19
N TRP A 206 23.58 3.57 7.04
CA TRP A 206 24.59 4.11 6.16
C TRP A 206 24.76 3.22 4.92
N ARG A 207 24.82 3.82 3.75
CA ARG A 207 25.00 3.14 2.47
C ARG A 207 26.34 3.50 1.86
N GLY A 208 27.18 2.50 1.58
CA GLY A 208 28.48 2.74 0.97
C GLY A 208 29.28 1.45 0.75
N PRO A 209 30.58 1.55 0.42
CA PRO A 209 31.44 0.39 0.24
C PRO A 209 31.62 -0.37 1.56
N VAL A 210 31.20 -1.63 1.62
CA VAL A 210 31.26 -2.46 2.84
C VAL A 210 32.16 -3.68 2.64
N LEU A 211 31.92 -4.48 1.60
CA LEU A 211 32.61 -5.73 1.35
C LEU A 211 33.25 -5.72 -0.04
N LEU A 212 34.59 -5.80 -0.10
CA LEU A 212 35.35 -5.89 -1.35
C LEU A 212 34.95 -4.83 -2.40
N GLY A 213 34.58 -3.62 -1.93
CA GLY A 213 34.12 -2.53 -2.79
C GLY A 213 32.64 -2.62 -3.19
N ASN A 214 31.90 -3.68 -2.81
CA ASN A 214 30.47 -3.75 -3.03
C ASN A 214 29.75 -2.80 -2.09
N THR A 215 28.78 -2.08 -2.63
CA THR A 215 27.91 -1.20 -1.85
C THR A 215 26.99 -2.03 -0.96
N GLY A 216 27.01 -1.74 0.33
CA GLY A 216 26.16 -2.36 1.34
C GLY A 216 25.44 -1.34 2.17
N TYR A 217 24.73 -1.84 3.16
CA TYR A 217 23.94 -1.07 4.12
C TYR A 217 24.37 -1.47 5.52
N VAL A 218 24.82 -0.51 6.30
CA VAL A 218 25.24 -0.69 7.70
C VAL A 218 24.16 -0.14 8.61
N PHE A 219 23.67 -0.97 9.50
CA PHE A 219 22.63 -0.62 10.49
C PHE A 219 23.30 -0.40 11.84
N SER A 220 23.06 0.77 12.45
CA SER A 220 23.70 1.19 13.70
C SER A 220 22.67 1.83 14.65
N LEU A 221 22.88 1.67 15.95
CA LEU A 221 22.19 2.45 16.99
C LEU A 221 23.19 3.40 17.62
N GLY A 222 23.05 4.69 17.32
CA GLY A 222 24.07 5.68 17.68
C GLY A 222 25.43 5.31 17.06
N GLU A 223 26.46 5.15 17.89
CA GLU A 223 27.82 4.77 17.44
C GLU A 223 28.03 3.25 17.30
N ALA A 224 27.09 2.44 17.78
CA ALA A 224 27.23 0.98 17.76
C ALA A 224 26.70 0.40 16.45
N SER A 225 27.60 -0.11 15.61
CA SER A 225 27.22 -0.91 14.45
C SER A 225 26.63 -2.26 14.87
N LEU A 226 25.46 -2.60 14.35
CA LEU A 226 24.76 -3.83 14.67
C LEU A 226 25.06 -4.94 13.66
N PHE A 227 24.80 -4.65 12.40
CA PHE A 227 25.01 -5.57 11.28
C PHE A 227 25.10 -4.81 9.96
N SER A 228 25.45 -5.54 8.92
CA SER A 228 25.47 -5.00 7.56
C SER A 228 24.84 -5.99 6.58
N VAL A 229 24.21 -5.46 5.54
CA VAL A 229 23.64 -6.25 4.43
C VAL A 229 24.33 -5.82 3.15
N VAL A 230 24.92 -6.77 2.43
CA VAL A 230 25.66 -6.50 1.20
C VAL A 230 25.16 -7.41 0.09
N PRO A 231 24.57 -6.88 -0.99
CA PRO A 231 24.29 -7.64 -2.19
C PRO A 231 25.62 -7.93 -2.90
N VAL A 232 25.88 -9.19 -3.18
CA VAL A 232 27.06 -9.65 -3.94
C VAL A 232 26.58 -10.37 -5.19
N SER A 233 27.19 -10.09 -6.32
CA SER A 233 26.87 -10.71 -7.61
C SER A 233 28.14 -11.29 -8.25
N GLY A 234 27.97 -12.31 -9.10
CA GLY A 234 29.06 -12.97 -9.83
C GLY A 234 29.05 -14.49 -9.64
N GLU A 235 29.80 -15.19 -10.48
CA GLU A 235 29.83 -16.66 -10.51
C GLU A 235 30.37 -17.30 -9.23
N ASP A 236 31.18 -16.57 -8.45
CA ASP A 236 31.80 -17.06 -7.20
C ASP A 236 31.37 -16.24 -5.96
N ALA A 237 30.16 -15.66 -6.02
CA ALA A 237 29.67 -14.81 -4.93
C ALA A 237 29.61 -15.57 -3.58
N ALA A 238 29.15 -16.81 -3.59
CA ALA A 238 29.02 -17.63 -2.38
C ALA A 238 30.39 -17.96 -1.74
N GLY A 239 31.40 -18.28 -2.54
CA GLY A 239 32.77 -18.52 -2.08
C GLY A 239 33.39 -17.27 -1.46
N THR A 240 33.27 -16.15 -2.14
CA THR A 240 33.76 -14.84 -1.69
C THR A 240 33.13 -14.42 -0.34
N VAL A 241 31.83 -14.62 -0.18
CA VAL A 241 31.10 -14.31 1.07
C VAL A 241 31.65 -15.16 2.22
N GLN A 242 31.83 -16.46 2.00
CA GLN A 242 32.26 -17.40 3.02
C GLN A 242 33.71 -17.16 3.47
N GLU A 243 34.63 -16.90 2.53
CA GLU A 243 36.02 -16.56 2.84
C GLU A 243 36.15 -15.26 3.64
N ALA A 244 35.27 -14.29 3.41
CA ALA A 244 35.24 -13.03 4.15
C ALA A 244 34.58 -13.14 5.54
N GLY A 245 34.07 -14.32 5.93
CA GLY A 245 33.41 -14.52 7.22
C GLY A 245 31.98 -13.98 7.31
N TRP A 246 31.33 -13.77 6.17
CA TRP A 246 29.93 -13.34 6.09
C TRP A 246 28.98 -14.54 5.99
N SER A 247 27.74 -14.31 6.36
CA SER A 247 26.68 -15.33 6.25
C SER A 247 25.82 -15.05 5.01
N LEU A 248 25.57 -16.08 4.22
CA LEU A 248 24.60 -15.98 3.11
C LEU A 248 23.19 -16.00 3.67
N LEU A 249 22.39 -14.96 3.40
CA LEU A 249 21.00 -14.88 3.83
C LEU A 249 20.05 -15.48 2.79
N THR A 250 20.27 -15.13 1.51
CA THR A 250 19.42 -15.60 0.41
C THR A 250 20.20 -15.54 -0.90
N GLN A 251 19.78 -16.33 -1.87
CA GLN A 251 20.32 -16.33 -3.23
C GLN A 251 19.16 -16.26 -4.23
N LYS A 252 19.23 -15.31 -5.17
CA LYS A 252 18.33 -15.32 -6.34
C LYS A 252 18.98 -16.16 -7.43
N GLY A 253 18.20 -17.14 -7.95
CA GLY A 253 18.59 -17.95 -9.10
C GLY A 253 18.51 -17.18 -10.41
#